data_8dc5cf64099683a630e24fcd7af09067
#
_entry.id   8dc5cf64099683a630e24fcd7af09067
#
_cell.length_a   1.000
_cell.length_b   1.000
_cell.length_c   1.000
_cell.angle_alpha   90.00
_cell.angle_beta   90.00
_cell.angle_gamma   90.00
#
_symmetry.space_group_name_H-M   'P 1'
#
loop_
_entity.id
_entity.type
_entity.pdbx_description
1 polymer ?
#
loop_
_entity_poly.entity_id
_entity_poly.type
_entity_poly.pdbx_seq_one_letter_code
_entity_poly.pdbx_strand_id
1 'polypeptide(L)'
;DAVCEEAPPGGCYNRRLCCGKQLPGVAWSDIAVRSNDATRDAASSVLATRSGAVENVVCASADLSNSDKTDGFLKQTHALKKGDFSGAFFQAGVAELTMADMCIGMMLHGGVIAAMGTFFVFSDYMKPAVRIAALMGVPVKFIWTHDAFRVGEDGPTHEPVEQEAQIRLMEKLQNHKGQDSVRVFRPADADETTVCWAMAMEN
;
A
#
# COMPACT_ATOMS: atom_id res chain seq x y z
N ASP A 1 -18.21 5.57 17.08
CA ASP A 1 -18.03 5.06 18.46
C ASP A 1 -18.92 3.84 18.76
N ALA A 2 -20.19 3.81 18.34
CA ALA A 2 -21.12 2.71 18.61
C ALA A 2 -20.69 1.37 17.97
N VAL A 3 -20.09 1.39 16.78
CA VAL A 3 -19.61 0.18 16.08
C VAL A 3 -18.44 -0.50 16.81
N CYS A 4 -17.69 0.26 17.61
CA CYS A 4 -16.57 -0.29 18.38
C CYS A 4 -17.00 -1.00 19.68
N GLU A 5 -18.21 -0.78 20.18
CA GLU A 5 -18.69 -1.36 21.45
C GLU A 5 -19.30 -2.76 21.29
N GLU A 6 -19.80 -3.11 20.11
CA GLU A 6 -20.54 -4.36 19.86
C GLU A 6 -19.71 -5.51 19.24
N ALA A 7 -18.39 -5.35 19.06
CA ALA A 7 -17.58 -6.40 18.46
C ALA A 7 -17.37 -7.59 19.42
N PRO A 8 -17.52 -8.83 18.94
CA PRO A 8 -17.31 -10.04 19.75
C PRO A 8 -15.88 -10.16 20.29
N PRO A 9 -15.61 -10.98 21.32
CA PRO A 9 -14.30 -11.05 22.02
C PRO A 9 -13.08 -11.31 21.13
N GLY A 10 -13.24 -11.94 19.95
CA GLY A 10 -12.19 -12.08 18.94
C GLY A 10 -11.95 -10.81 18.13
N GLY A 11 -12.80 -9.80 18.25
CA GLY A 11 -12.74 -8.54 17.51
C GLY A 11 -11.80 -7.48 18.10
N CYS A 12 -11.02 -7.80 19.14
CA CYS A 12 -10.14 -6.83 19.79
C CYS A 12 -9.00 -6.32 18.87
N TYR A 13 -8.62 -7.12 17.89
CA TYR A 13 -7.62 -6.75 16.88
C TYR A 13 -8.20 -5.74 15.88
N ASN A 14 -9.38 -6.01 15.36
CA ASN A 14 -10.12 -5.11 14.48
C ASN A 14 -10.49 -3.79 15.17
N ARG A 15 -10.75 -3.84 16.48
CA ARG A 15 -11.04 -2.66 17.30
C ARG A 15 -9.86 -1.68 17.33
N ARG A 16 -8.62 -2.16 17.40
CA ARG A 16 -7.41 -1.31 17.41
C ARG A 16 -7.21 -0.59 16.07
N LEU A 17 -7.54 -1.23 14.97
CA LEU A 17 -7.45 -0.67 13.63
C LEU A 17 -8.59 0.30 13.30
N CYS A 18 -9.83 -0.09 13.62
CA CYS A 18 -11.00 0.77 13.41
C CYS A 18 -11.00 2.01 14.31
N CYS A 19 -10.36 1.95 15.50
CA CYS A 19 -10.36 3.03 16.48
C CYS A 19 -9.02 3.80 16.56
N GLY A 20 -8.14 3.68 15.57
CA GLY A 20 -6.92 4.47 15.48
C GLY A 20 -5.86 4.17 16.54
N LYS A 21 -5.90 2.98 17.15
CA LYS A 21 -4.90 2.57 18.15
C LYS A 21 -3.83 1.69 17.52
N GLN A 22 -2.59 1.95 17.93
CA GLN A 22 -1.34 1.39 17.41
C GLN A 22 -1.42 -0.05 16.88
N LEU A 23 -0.83 -0.26 15.70
CA LEU A 23 -0.55 -1.57 15.15
C LEU A 23 0.25 -2.43 16.15
N PRO A 24 -0.06 -3.74 16.31
CA PRO A 24 0.74 -4.61 17.16
C PRO A 24 2.19 -4.60 16.70
N GLY A 25 3.10 -4.49 17.70
CA GLY A 25 4.47 -4.17 17.43
C GLY A 25 5.27 -5.28 16.78
N VAL A 26 5.59 -5.09 15.52
CA VAL A 26 6.94 -5.45 15.05
C VAL A 26 7.75 -4.17 15.18
N ALA A 27 8.84 -4.19 15.95
CA ALA A 27 9.73 -3.05 15.97
C ALA A 27 10.27 -2.87 14.55
N TRP A 28 10.21 -1.65 14.03
CA TRP A 28 10.70 -1.35 12.68
C TRP A 28 12.19 -1.67 12.54
N SER A 29 12.95 -1.59 13.64
CA SER A 29 14.35 -2.01 13.75
C SER A 29 14.60 -3.50 13.49
N ASP A 30 13.57 -4.33 13.61
CA ASP A 30 13.71 -5.79 13.47
C ASP A 30 13.48 -6.25 12.03
N ILE A 31 13.14 -5.33 11.14
CA ILE A 31 12.98 -5.63 9.71
C ILE A 31 14.36 -5.69 9.08
N ALA A 32 14.78 -6.89 8.69
CA ALA A 32 16.04 -7.10 8.03
C ALA A 32 16.00 -6.59 6.59
N VAL A 33 16.62 -5.45 6.34
CA VAL A 33 16.91 -4.92 5.01
C VAL A 33 18.41 -4.98 4.74
N ARG A 34 18.79 -5.19 3.49
CA ARG A 34 20.21 -5.20 3.09
C ARG A 34 20.57 -3.80 2.61
N SER A 35 21.68 -3.28 3.07
CA SER A 35 22.12 -1.90 2.78
C SER A 35 22.31 -1.56 1.29
N ASN A 36 22.47 -2.57 0.43
CA ASN A 36 22.68 -2.41 -1.01
C ASN A 36 21.50 -2.91 -1.86
N ASP A 37 20.37 -3.21 -1.24
CA ASP A 37 19.18 -3.63 -1.97
C ASP A 37 18.50 -2.42 -2.64
N ALA A 38 17.85 -2.69 -3.78
CA ALA A 38 16.95 -1.72 -4.37
C ALA A 38 15.80 -1.42 -3.40
N THR A 39 15.30 -0.18 -3.42
CA THR A 39 14.20 0.24 -2.52
C THR A 39 12.95 -0.63 -2.65
N ARG A 40 12.65 -1.16 -3.83
CA ARG A 40 11.56 -2.12 -4.06
C ARG A 40 11.79 -3.47 -3.35
N ASP A 41 13.04 -3.95 -3.26
CA ASP A 41 13.38 -5.20 -2.55
C ASP A 41 13.31 -4.99 -1.03
N ALA A 42 13.72 -3.82 -0.54
CA ALA A 42 13.51 -3.41 0.84
C ALA A 42 12.01 -3.33 1.17
N ALA A 43 11.18 -2.73 0.31
CA ALA A 43 9.72 -2.71 0.45
C ALA A 43 9.13 -4.13 0.49
N SER A 44 9.64 -5.05 -0.32
CA SER A 44 9.25 -6.47 -0.30
C SER A 44 9.52 -7.11 1.06
N SER A 45 10.66 -6.83 1.66
CA SER A 45 11.03 -7.33 2.99
C SER A 45 10.10 -6.79 4.09
N VAL A 46 9.76 -5.51 4.00
CA VAL A 46 8.76 -4.88 4.90
C VAL A 46 7.40 -5.54 4.75
N LEU A 47 6.92 -5.71 3.53
CA LEU A 47 5.63 -6.36 3.24
C LEU A 47 5.59 -7.80 3.74
N ALA A 48 6.65 -8.58 3.52
CA ALA A 48 6.75 -9.96 4.00
C ALA A 48 6.68 -10.03 5.53
N THR A 49 7.41 -9.17 6.23
CA THR A 49 7.41 -9.11 7.69
C THR A 49 6.04 -8.71 8.23
N ARG A 50 5.38 -7.73 7.58
CA ARG A 50 4.07 -7.23 8.00
C ARG A 50 2.94 -8.21 7.76
N SER A 51 2.99 -9.01 6.70
CA SER A 51 1.96 -10.03 6.43
C SER A 51 1.86 -11.05 7.56
N GLY A 52 2.99 -11.40 8.18
CA GLY A 52 3.01 -12.31 9.33
C GLY A 52 2.62 -11.68 10.67
N ALA A 53 2.79 -10.37 10.80
CA ALA A 53 2.58 -9.66 12.06
C ALA A 53 1.23 -8.94 12.17
N VAL A 54 0.60 -8.63 11.03
CA VAL A 54 -0.64 -7.83 10.96
C VAL A 54 -1.68 -8.59 10.12
N GLU A 55 -2.58 -9.29 10.80
CA GLU A 55 -3.53 -10.23 10.22
C GLU A 55 -4.47 -9.62 9.16
N ASN A 56 -4.75 -8.33 9.25
CA ASN A 56 -5.74 -7.67 8.40
C ASN A 56 -5.13 -6.71 7.36
N VAL A 57 -3.88 -6.90 7.00
CA VAL A 57 -3.30 -6.27 5.81
C VAL A 57 -3.71 -7.07 4.58
N VAL A 58 -4.20 -6.40 3.57
CA VAL A 58 -4.42 -6.94 2.23
C VAL A 58 -3.46 -6.24 1.27
N CYS A 59 -2.75 -7.02 0.48
CA CYS A 59 -1.89 -6.48 -0.56
C CYS A 59 -2.45 -6.83 -1.94
N ALA A 60 -2.33 -5.93 -2.90
CA ALA A 60 -2.79 -6.13 -4.27
C ALA A 60 -1.67 -5.84 -5.28
N SER A 61 -1.76 -6.44 -6.46
CA SER A 61 -0.90 -6.11 -7.60
C SER A 61 -1.69 -6.15 -8.91
N ALA A 62 -1.31 -5.28 -9.84
CA ALA A 62 -1.84 -5.22 -11.20
C ALA A 62 -1.12 -6.21 -12.13
N ASP A 63 -1.02 -7.48 -11.71
CA ASP A 63 -0.33 -8.58 -12.43
C ASP A 63 1.20 -8.40 -12.57
N LEU A 64 1.80 -7.64 -11.67
CA LEU A 64 3.22 -7.27 -11.70
C LEU A 64 3.97 -7.67 -10.42
N SER A 65 3.42 -8.54 -9.58
CA SER A 65 3.90 -8.79 -8.21
C SER A 65 5.38 -9.18 -8.12
N ASN A 66 5.91 -9.88 -9.11
CA ASN A 66 7.34 -10.22 -9.19
C ASN A 66 8.22 -8.99 -9.43
N SER A 67 7.73 -8.03 -10.20
CA SER A 67 8.48 -6.83 -10.60
C SER A 67 8.28 -5.67 -9.64
N ASP A 68 7.04 -5.42 -9.19
CA ASP A 68 6.72 -4.40 -8.20
C ASP A 68 7.05 -4.85 -6.76
N LYS A 69 7.48 -6.12 -6.60
CA LYS A 69 7.94 -6.72 -5.36
C LYS A 69 6.88 -6.88 -4.26
N THR A 70 5.61 -6.80 -4.60
CA THR A 70 4.51 -7.19 -3.69
C THR A 70 4.45 -8.70 -3.49
N ASP A 71 5.18 -9.48 -4.28
CA ASP A 71 5.34 -10.93 -4.12
C ASP A 71 5.96 -11.32 -2.77
N GLY A 72 6.70 -10.43 -2.11
CA GLY A 72 7.16 -10.62 -0.75
C GLY A 72 6.02 -10.88 0.22
N PHE A 73 4.91 -10.14 0.06
CA PHE A 73 3.67 -10.38 0.81
C PHE A 73 2.99 -11.69 0.36
N LEU A 74 2.85 -11.90 -0.95
CA LEU A 74 2.19 -13.10 -1.50
C LEU A 74 2.86 -14.40 -1.04
N LYS A 75 4.18 -14.42 -0.86
CA LYS A 75 4.93 -15.59 -0.37
C LYS A 75 4.59 -15.99 1.07
N GLN A 76 4.01 -15.09 1.86
CA GLN A 76 3.61 -15.33 3.25
C GLN A 76 2.13 -15.71 3.38
N THR A 77 1.36 -15.56 2.31
CA THR A 77 -0.06 -15.84 2.24
C THR A 77 -0.39 -16.53 0.91
N HIS A 78 -1.62 -16.44 0.47
CA HIS A 78 -2.05 -16.85 -0.87
C HIS A 78 -3.06 -15.87 -1.45
N ALA A 79 -3.30 -16.00 -2.75
CA ALA A 79 -4.24 -15.13 -3.44
C ALA A 79 -5.69 -15.45 -3.05
N LEU A 80 -6.49 -14.40 -2.91
CA LEU A 80 -7.94 -14.50 -2.83
C LEU A 80 -8.49 -15.20 -4.09
N LYS A 81 -9.38 -16.17 -3.91
CA LYS A 81 -10.00 -16.92 -5.01
C LYS A 81 -11.49 -17.06 -4.78
N LYS A 82 -12.23 -17.34 -5.86
CA LYS A 82 -13.65 -17.66 -5.75
C LYS A 82 -13.84 -18.90 -4.85
N GLY A 83 -14.54 -18.72 -3.75
CA GLY A 83 -14.79 -19.77 -2.76
C GLY A 83 -13.68 -19.98 -1.73
N ASP A 84 -12.57 -19.23 -1.82
CA ASP A 84 -11.50 -19.24 -0.84
C ASP A 84 -11.04 -17.79 -0.57
N PHE A 85 -11.47 -17.24 0.54
CA PHE A 85 -11.15 -15.89 1.01
C PHE A 85 -10.21 -15.90 2.22
N SER A 86 -9.55 -17.02 2.49
CA SER A 86 -8.59 -17.14 3.60
C SER A 86 -7.23 -16.50 3.29
N GLY A 87 -6.91 -16.25 2.01
CA GLY A 87 -5.75 -15.49 1.60
C GLY A 87 -5.89 -13.99 1.83
N ALA A 88 -4.79 -13.28 1.73
CA ALA A 88 -4.74 -11.82 1.90
C ALA A 88 -4.13 -11.08 0.70
N PHE A 89 -3.93 -11.76 -0.42
CA PHE A 89 -3.38 -11.15 -1.62
C PHE A 89 -4.44 -11.07 -2.72
N PHE A 90 -4.65 -9.86 -3.25
CA PHE A 90 -5.60 -9.62 -4.34
C PHE A 90 -4.86 -9.47 -5.67
N GLN A 91 -5.04 -10.46 -6.54
CA GLN A 91 -4.55 -10.41 -7.92
C GLN A 91 -5.59 -9.69 -8.79
N ALA A 92 -5.34 -8.42 -9.03
CA ALA A 92 -6.30 -7.56 -9.72
C ALA A 92 -6.32 -7.75 -11.25
N GLY A 93 -5.27 -8.38 -11.82
CA GLY A 93 -5.01 -8.32 -13.25
C GLY A 93 -4.50 -6.94 -13.67
N VAL A 94 -4.31 -6.71 -14.97
CA VAL A 94 -3.87 -5.43 -15.51
C VAL A 94 -5.08 -4.46 -15.52
N ALA A 95 -5.43 -3.97 -14.34
CA ALA A 95 -6.62 -3.13 -14.10
C ALA A 95 -6.40 -2.19 -12.90
N GLU A 96 -5.49 -1.24 -13.03
CA GLU A 96 -5.02 -0.36 -11.95
C GLU A 96 -6.16 0.43 -11.31
N LEU A 97 -7.06 0.98 -12.10
CA LEU A 97 -8.21 1.73 -11.57
C LEU A 97 -9.11 0.83 -10.72
N THR A 98 -9.47 -0.34 -11.24
CA THR A 98 -10.33 -1.30 -10.52
C THR A 98 -9.65 -1.78 -9.24
N MET A 99 -8.35 -2.06 -9.30
CA MET A 99 -7.56 -2.43 -8.12
C MET A 99 -7.62 -1.34 -7.05
N ALA A 100 -7.41 -0.10 -7.45
CA ALA A 100 -7.44 1.04 -6.54
C ALA A 100 -8.84 1.22 -5.91
N ASP A 101 -9.89 1.19 -6.71
CA ASP A 101 -11.27 1.34 -6.25
C ASP A 101 -11.69 0.21 -5.29
N MET A 102 -11.28 -1.02 -5.56
CA MET A 102 -11.53 -2.15 -4.66
C MET A 102 -10.80 -2.00 -3.33
N CYS A 103 -9.53 -1.58 -3.36
CA CYS A 103 -8.77 -1.32 -2.13
C CYS A 103 -9.37 -0.16 -1.32
N ILE A 104 -9.82 0.90 -1.97
CA ILE A 104 -10.55 2.00 -1.33
C ILE A 104 -11.85 1.48 -0.69
N GLY A 105 -12.60 0.66 -1.42
CA GLY A 105 -13.84 0.05 -0.91
C GLY A 105 -13.61 -0.84 0.32
N MET A 106 -12.55 -1.66 0.32
CA MET A 106 -12.17 -2.47 1.48
C MET A 106 -11.82 -1.60 2.69
N MET A 107 -11.06 -0.51 2.48
CA MET A 107 -10.71 0.43 3.55
C MET A 107 -11.94 1.17 4.10
N LEU A 108 -12.88 1.57 3.24
CA LEU A 108 -14.14 2.20 3.65
C LEU A 108 -15.06 1.28 4.43
N HIS A 109 -15.07 -0.02 4.08
CA HIS A 109 -15.80 -1.04 4.87
C HIS A 109 -15.22 -1.14 6.28
N GLY A 110 -13.91 -0.90 6.44
CA GLY A 110 -13.20 -0.93 7.70
C GLY A 110 -12.64 -2.31 8.07
N GLY A 111 -11.72 -2.32 9.02
CA GLY A 111 -11.09 -3.54 9.53
C GLY A 111 -9.95 -4.08 8.66
N VAL A 112 -9.63 -3.43 7.54
CA VAL A 112 -8.57 -3.83 6.62
C VAL A 112 -7.61 -2.67 6.37
N ILE A 113 -6.34 -2.96 6.24
CA ILE A 113 -5.32 -2.05 5.72
C ILE A 113 -4.97 -2.52 4.32
N ALA A 114 -5.25 -1.69 3.31
CA ALA A 114 -4.95 -2.02 1.92
C ALA A 114 -3.68 -1.34 1.42
N ALA A 115 -2.80 -2.14 0.84
CA ALA A 115 -1.64 -1.70 0.06
C ALA A 115 -1.75 -2.27 -1.35
N MET A 116 -1.28 -1.54 -2.35
CA MET A 116 -1.32 -2.02 -3.72
C MET A 116 -0.12 -1.56 -4.52
N GLY A 117 0.38 -2.43 -5.40
CA GLY A 117 1.56 -2.21 -6.21
C GLY A 117 1.31 -2.19 -7.71
N THR A 118 2.04 -1.31 -8.40
CA THR A 118 2.20 -1.27 -9.84
C THR A 118 3.44 -0.45 -10.20
N PHE A 119 3.77 -0.31 -11.48
CA PHE A 119 4.82 0.60 -11.93
C PHE A 119 4.35 2.05 -11.88
N PHE A 120 5.28 2.96 -11.66
CA PHE A 120 4.95 4.36 -11.43
C PHE A 120 4.30 5.04 -12.65
N VAL A 121 4.72 4.70 -13.86
CA VAL A 121 4.08 5.21 -15.07
C VAL A 121 2.58 4.88 -15.12
N PHE A 122 2.18 3.72 -14.60
CA PHE A 122 0.78 3.28 -14.58
C PHE A 122 -0.05 3.95 -13.46
N SER A 123 0.57 4.80 -12.63
CA SER A 123 -0.19 5.70 -11.76
C SER A 123 -1.18 6.57 -12.55
N ASP A 124 -0.92 6.80 -13.84
CA ASP A 124 -1.81 7.52 -14.74
C ASP A 124 -3.21 6.90 -14.80
N TYR A 125 -3.29 5.57 -14.77
CA TYR A 125 -4.56 4.85 -14.82
C TYR A 125 -5.32 4.84 -13.49
N MET A 126 -4.67 5.16 -12.38
CA MET A 126 -5.31 5.12 -11.06
C MET A 126 -5.43 6.52 -10.39
N LYS A 127 -4.95 7.58 -11.01
CA LYS A 127 -5.05 8.95 -10.47
C LYS A 127 -6.47 9.37 -10.06
N PRO A 128 -7.54 9.05 -10.79
CA PRO A 128 -8.89 9.36 -10.35
C PRO A 128 -9.23 8.72 -9.00
N ALA A 129 -8.86 7.46 -8.79
CA ALA A 129 -9.06 6.74 -7.54
C ALA A 129 -8.21 7.34 -6.41
N VAL A 130 -6.93 7.65 -6.67
CA VAL A 130 -6.05 8.34 -5.69
C VAL A 130 -6.67 9.66 -5.25
N ARG A 131 -7.19 10.44 -6.19
CA ARG A 131 -7.88 11.70 -5.90
C ARG A 131 -9.10 11.49 -4.99
N ILE A 132 -9.93 10.50 -5.29
CA ILE A 132 -11.14 10.22 -4.49
C ILE A 132 -10.75 9.72 -3.10
N ALA A 133 -9.76 8.83 -2.98
CA ALA A 133 -9.24 8.40 -1.68
C ALA A 133 -8.77 9.60 -0.84
N ALA A 134 -8.03 10.53 -1.45
CA ALA A 134 -7.57 11.76 -0.81
C ALA A 134 -8.72 12.62 -0.31
N LEU A 135 -9.72 12.90 -1.15
CA LEU A 135 -10.89 13.71 -0.79
C LEU A 135 -11.71 13.08 0.34
N MET A 136 -11.82 11.76 0.37
CA MET A 136 -12.51 11.02 1.42
C MET A 136 -11.66 10.82 2.69
N GLY A 137 -10.34 11.06 2.62
CA GLY A 137 -9.41 10.81 3.71
C GLY A 137 -9.21 9.32 3.99
N VAL A 138 -9.22 8.48 2.95
CA VAL A 138 -9.02 7.02 3.07
C VAL A 138 -7.53 6.72 2.95
N PRO A 139 -6.89 6.11 3.97
CA PRO A 139 -5.42 5.98 4.04
C PRO A 139 -4.90 4.73 3.30
N VAL A 140 -5.26 4.57 2.03
CA VAL A 140 -4.74 3.50 1.17
C VAL A 140 -3.26 3.70 0.90
N LYS A 141 -2.49 2.62 0.86
CA LYS A 141 -1.05 2.64 0.56
C LYS A 141 -0.83 2.30 -0.92
N PHE A 142 -0.52 3.31 -1.71
CA PHE A 142 -0.15 3.16 -3.12
C PHE A 142 1.37 2.96 -3.22
N ILE A 143 1.80 1.85 -3.81
CA ILE A 143 3.20 1.48 -4.00
C ILE A 143 3.51 1.59 -5.49
N TRP A 144 4.40 2.49 -5.84
CA TRP A 144 4.82 2.68 -7.23
C TRP A 144 6.32 2.41 -7.35
N THR A 145 6.64 1.37 -8.08
CA THR A 145 8.03 1.02 -8.40
C THR A 145 8.41 1.49 -9.80
N HIS A 146 9.65 1.27 -10.21
CA HIS A 146 10.13 1.68 -11.53
C HIS A 146 9.93 3.20 -11.76
N ASP A 147 10.35 4.00 -10.77
CA ASP A 147 10.03 5.43 -10.69
C ASP A 147 11.14 6.34 -11.20
N ALA A 148 12.21 5.79 -11.78
CA ALA A 148 13.40 6.57 -12.08
C ALA A 148 14.12 6.12 -13.35
N PHE A 149 15.16 6.84 -13.69
CA PHE A 149 16.07 6.65 -14.83
C PHE A 149 16.72 5.24 -14.91
N ARG A 150 16.63 4.41 -13.88
CA ARG A 150 17.13 3.03 -13.85
C ARG A 150 16.08 1.98 -14.21
N VAL A 151 15.01 2.39 -14.87
CA VAL A 151 13.97 1.45 -15.34
C VAL A 151 14.56 0.46 -16.38
N GLY A 152 15.60 0.87 -17.11
CA GLY A 152 16.32 -0.02 -18.01
C GLY A 152 15.69 -0.12 -19.39
N GLU A 153 15.66 -1.33 -19.95
CA GLU A 153 15.23 -1.61 -21.33
C GLU A 153 13.70 -1.63 -21.54
N ASP A 154 12.90 -1.35 -20.56
CA ASP A 154 11.43 -1.33 -20.69
C ASP A 154 10.94 -0.24 -21.65
N GLY A 155 11.74 0.80 -21.85
CA GLY A 155 11.53 1.85 -22.85
C GLY A 155 10.51 2.91 -22.44
N PRO A 156 10.21 3.86 -23.37
CA PRO A 156 9.45 5.06 -23.07
C PRO A 156 8.01 4.81 -22.56
N THR A 157 7.45 3.66 -22.89
CA THR A 157 6.09 3.29 -22.42
C THR A 157 6.03 2.95 -20.94
N HIS A 158 7.20 2.71 -20.31
CA HIS A 158 7.33 2.30 -18.91
C HIS A 158 8.15 3.28 -18.07
N GLU A 159 8.72 4.29 -18.70
CA GLU A 159 9.57 5.31 -18.05
C GLU A 159 8.71 6.49 -17.58
N PRO A 160 8.57 6.74 -16.28
CA PRO A 160 7.84 7.89 -15.77
C PRO A 160 8.67 9.17 -15.98
N VAL A 161 8.02 10.22 -16.44
CA VAL A 161 8.62 11.56 -16.65
C VAL A 161 7.86 12.60 -15.85
N GLU A 162 6.60 12.84 -16.22
CA GLU A 162 5.74 13.84 -15.59
C GLU A 162 5.02 13.33 -14.33
N GLN A 163 4.98 12.03 -14.09
CA GLN A 163 4.25 11.41 -12.98
C GLN A 163 4.72 11.92 -11.62
N GLU A 164 6.03 12.12 -11.45
CA GLU A 164 6.57 12.64 -10.17
C GLU A 164 5.96 14.01 -9.84
N ALA A 165 5.99 14.95 -10.81
CA ALA A 165 5.45 16.29 -10.61
C ALA A 165 3.93 16.24 -10.34
N GLN A 166 3.21 15.39 -11.07
CA GLN A 166 1.76 15.25 -10.92
C GLN A 166 1.37 14.67 -9.55
N ILE A 167 2.06 13.63 -9.08
CA ILE A 167 1.80 13.03 -7.78
C ILE A 167 2.19 13.99 -6.65
N ARG A 168 3.31 14.72 -6.78
CA ARG A 168 3.68 15.76 -5.81
C ARG A 168 2.65 16.89 -5.71
N LEU A 169 2.01 17.26 -6.83
CA LEU A 169 0.92 18.22 -6.80
C LEU A 169 -0.29 17.72 -6.01
N MET A 170 -0.53 16.41 -5.96
CA MET A 170 -1.63 15.83 -5.18
C MET A 170 -1.45 16.02 -3.67
N GLU A 171 -0.24 16.28 -3.16
CA GLU A 171 -0.01 16.64 -1.75
C GLU A 171 -0.72 17.95 -1.34
N LYS A 172 -1.18 18.75 -2.32
CA LYS A 172 -2.00 19.95 -2.06
C LYS A 172 -3.48 19.65 -1.89
N LEU A 173 -3.90 18.38 -2.08
CA LEU A 173 -5.29 18.01 -1.86
C LEU A 173 -5.59 17.95 -0.36
N GLN A 174 -6.74 18.50 -0.01
CA GLN A 174 -7.30 18.39 1.33
C GLN A 174 -8.55 17.52 1.30
N ASN A 175 -8.77 16.77 2.35
CA ASN A 175 -9.98 15.98 2.54
C ASN A 175 -11.19 16.88 2.86
N HIS A 176 -12.36 16.27 3.00
CA HIS A 176 -13.60 16.96 3.33
C HIS A 176 -13.59 17.70 4.69
N LYS A 177 -12.56 17.46 5.51
CA LYS A 177 -12.35 18.14 6.80
C LYS A 177 -11.31 19.27 6.70
N GLY A 178 -10.80 19.57 5.51
CA GLY A 178 -9.76 20.56 5.28
C GLY A 178 -8.36 20.15 5.78
N GLN A 179 -8.10 18.85 5.90
CA GLN A 179 -6.81 18.31 6.31
C GLN A 179 -6.04 17.80 5.08
N ASP A 180 -4.72 17.95 5.10
CA ASP A 180 -3.85 17.36 4.08
C ASP A 180 -4.02 15.84 4.09
N SER A 181 -4.24 15.26 2.91
CA SER A 181 -4.71 13.88 2.78
C SER A 181 -3.83 13.01 1.89
N VAL A 182 -2.78 13.55 1.32
CA VAL A 182 -1.79 12.82 0.52
C VAL A 182 -0.40 13.07 1.08
N ARG A 183 0.37 12.01 1.25
CA ARG A 183 1.80 12.06 1.57
C ARG A 183 2.56 11.24 0.55
N VAL A 184 3.58 11.83 -0.06
CA VAL A 184 4.38 11.18 -1.08
C VAL A 184 5.77 10.93 -0.52
N PHE A 185 6.17 9.67 -0.49
CA PHE A 185 7.49 9.23 -0.06
C PHE A 185 8.28 8.71 -1.27
N ARG A 186 9.54 9.07 -1.34
CA ARG A 186 10.47 8.59 -2.36
C ARG A 186 11.82 8.29 -1.72
N PRO A 187 11.94 7.13 -1.07
CA PRO A 187 13.16 6.76 -0.38
C PRO A 187 14.33 6.54 -1.34
N ALA A 188 15.53 6.91 -0.93
CA ALA A 188 16.75 6.75 -1.71
C ALA A 188 17.41 5.39 -1.48
N ASP A 189 17.20 4.77 -0.33
CA ASP A 189 17.80 3.50 0.07
C ASP A 189 16.86 2.61 0.91
N ALA A 190 17.38 1.49 1.38
CA ALA A 190 16.61 0.51 2.13
C ALA A 190 16.20 1.01 3.53
N ASP A 191 17.05 1.79 4.19
CA ASP A 191 16.77 2.33 5.52
C ASP A 191 15.67 3.39 5.45
N GLU A 192 15.78 4.32 4.50
CA GLU A 192 14.72 5.29 4.23
C GLU A 192 13.40 4.61 3.83
N THR A 193 13.46 3.52 3.07
CA THR A 193 12.27 2.74 2.70
C THR A 193 11.56 2.22 3.96
N THR A 194 12.29 1.69 4.92
CA THR A 194 11.73 1.19 6.18
C THR A 194 11.07 2.32 6.98
N VAL A 195 11.73 3.48 7.06
CA VAL A 195 11.17 4.68 7.73
C VAL A 195 9.91 5.18 7.02
N CYS A 196 9.92 5.25 5.69
CA CYS A 196 8.75 5.65 4.92
C CYS A 196 7.55 4.71 5.16
N TRP A 197 7.79 3.41 5.23
CA TRP A 197 6.76 2.44 5.56
C TRP A 197 6.23 2.63 6.99
N ALA A 198 7.11 2.90 7.97
CA ALA A 198 6.68 3.20 9.33
C ALA A 198 5.73 4.40 9.34
N MET A 199 6.14 5.50 8.73
CA MET A 199 5.32 6.71 8.62
C MET A 199 3.99 6.48 7.87
N ALA A 200 3.99 5.64 6.82
CA ALA A 200 2.79 5.31 6.07
C ALA A 200 1.81 4.45 6.86
N MET A 201 2.28 3.57 7.73
CA MET A 201 1.43 2.67 8.52
C MET A 201 0.90 3.34 9.80
N GLU A 202 1.55 4.36 10.31
CA GLU A 202 1.11 5.14 11.48
C GLU A 202 0.02 6.17 11.16
N ASN A 203 -0.29 6.36 9.88
CA ASN A 203 -1.17 7.42 9.40
C ASN A 203 -2.57 6.90 9.04
#